data_5f66ed33173d7509f1a22d209a5e6275
#
_entry.id   5f66ed33173d7509f1a22d209a5e6275
#
_cell.length_a   1.000
_cell.length_b   1.000
_cell.length_c   1.000
_cell.angle_alpha   90.00
_cell.angle_beta   90.00
_cell.angle_gamma   90.00
#
_symmetry.space_group_name_H-M   'P 1'
#
loop_
_entity.id
_entity.type
_entity.pdbx_description
1 polymer ?
#
loop_
_entity_poly.entity_id
_entity_poly.type
_entity_poly.pdbx_seq_one_letter_code
_entity_poly.pdbx_strand_id
1 'polypeptide(L)'
;MPDVSEGSLVDGRYRVLSRLGSGGMADVWLAEDAHLQRRVALKVLHRRFAQDREFVERFRREAESAAGLQHPNIVSVFDRGEFEGTYYIAMQYIEGPTLKQLIERGLTPEEAVAEIRQVLEAARFAHRNGIVHRDLKPQNVIVDGEGKAVVTDFGIARAGVSEITQTGSVMGTPHYLSPEQAQGFDVTAVSDLYSIGVILYEALTGRVPFEADSAVAVAMKQVSQTPQRPSSINHRVSPALDAVVMRALAKEPGERFQSADAFIAALDAALREPGVGSGTAAFAALPPVVAVPLQE
;
A
#
# COMPACT_ATOMS: atom_id res chain seq x y z
N MET A 1 -25.28 -17.45 16.76
CA MET A 1 -25.34 -17.85 15.34
C MET A 1 -23.91 -17.98 14.84
N PRO A 2 -23.57 -18.92 13.99
CA PRO A 2 -22.21 -19.09 13.50
C PRO A 2 -21.78 -17.85 12.68
N ASP A 3 -20.51 -17.49 12.77
CA ASP A 3 -19.89 -16.51 11.88
C ASP A 3 -19.92 -17.06 10.43
N VAL A 4 -19.78 -16.15 9.44
CA VAL A 4 -19.66 -16.55 8.04
C VAL A 4 -18.51 -17.55 7.88
N SER A 5 -18.76 -18.64 7.18
CA SER A 5 -17.82 -19.74 6.93
C SER A 5 -17.89 -20.19 5.46
N GLU A 6 -16.95 -21.03 5.06
CA GLU A 6 -16.99 -21.67 3.74
C GLU A 6 -18.32 -22.39 3.51
N GLY A 7 -18.89 -22.19 2.32
CA GLY A 7 -20.22 -22.71 1.95
C GLY A 7 -21.40 -21.84 2.36
N SER A 8 -21.21 -20.81 3.22
CA SER A 8 -22.28 -19.86 3.57
C SER A 8 -22.81 -19.14 2.33
N LEU A 9 -24.12 -18.90 2.28
CA LEU A 9 -24.75 -18.08 1.24
C LEU A 9 -25.17 -16.74 1.87
N VAL A 10 -24.35 -15.71 1.66
CA VAL A 10 -24.57 -14.36 2.19
C VAL A 10 -25.59 -13.65 1.30
N ASP A 11 -26.64 -13.11 1.95
CA ASP A 11 -27.74 -12.37 1.30
C ASP A 11 -28.41 -13.12 0.12
N GLY A 12 -28.45 -14.46 0.20
CA GLY A 12 -29.02 -15.30 -0.86
C GLY A 12 -28.28 -15.21 -2.21
N ARG A 13 -27.15 -14.52 -2.27
CA ARG A 13 -26.42 -14.18 -3.50
C ARG A 13 -24.95 -14.58 -3.51
N TYR A 14 -24.22 -14.32 -2.43
CA TYR A 14 -22.76 -14.51 -2.41
C TYR A 14 -22.41 -15.83 -1.73
N ARG A 15 -22.01 -16.83 -2.50
CA ARG A 15 -21.54 -18.13 -1.99
C ARG A 15 -20.08 -18.03 -1.58
N VAL A 16 -19.81 -18.14 -0.29
CA VAL A 16 -18.45 -18.09 0.27
C VAL A 16 -17.66 -19.32 -0.14
N LEU A 17 -16.49 -19.14 -0.71
CA LEU A 17 -15.60 -20.20 -1.20
C LEU A 17 -14.45 -20.48 -0.24
N SER A 18 -13.67 -19.44 0.11
CA SER A 18 -12.52 -19.55 1.01
C SER A 18 -12.22 -18.21 1.66
N ARG A 19 -11.46 -18.23 2.77
CA ARG A 19 -11.02 -17.00 3.43
C ARG A 19 -9.75 -16.45 2.77
N LEU A 20 -9.77 -15.18 2.32
CA LEU A 20 -8.63 -14.47 1.76
C LEU A 20 -7.77 -13.82 2.84
N GLY A 21 -8.39 -13.30 3.90
CA GLY A 21 -7.67 -12.64 4.99
C GLY A 21 -8.55 -12.35 6.19
N SER A 22 -7.90 -12.06 7.33
CA SER A 22 -8.56 -11.66 8.57
C SER A 22 -7.94 -10.37 9.07
N GLY A 23 -8.77 -9.35 9.30
CA GLY A 23 -8.37 -8.06 9.85
C GLY A 23 -8.92 -7.81 11.25
N GLY A 24 -8.59 -6.68 11.85
CA GLY A 24 -9.03 -6.34 13.21
C GLY A 24 -10.55 -6.26 13.37
N MET A 25 -11.26 -5.75 12.35
CA MET A 25 -12.72 -5.54 12.42
C MET A 25 -13.53 -6.39 11.44
N ALA A 26 -12.92 -6.96 10.41
CA ALA A 26 -13.60 -7.70 9.35
C ALA A 26 -12.73 -8.82 8.80
N ASP A 27 -13.38 -9.88 8.31
CA ASP A 27 -12.77 -10.90 7.48
C ASP A 27 -13.07 -10.65 6.00
N VAL A 28 -12.11 -11.00 5.13
CA VAL A 28 -12.29 -10.93 3.68
C VAL A 28 -12.34 -12.35 3.13
N TRP A 29 -13.38 -12.63 2.38
CA TRP A 29 -13.67 -13.94 1.79
C TRP A 29 -13.65 -13.87 0.27
N LEU A 30 -13.14 -14.90 -0.38
CA LEU A 30 -13.46 -15.17 -1.77
C LEU A 30 -14.88 -15.72 -1.83
N ALA A 31 -15.72 -15.12 -2.66
CA ALA A 31 -17.08 -15.58 -2.87
C ALA A 31 -17.43 -15.57 -4.36
N GLU A 32 -18.45 -16.35 -4.71
CA GLU A 32 -19.08 -16.34 -6.03
C GLU A 32 -20.40 -15.56 -5.96
N ASP A 33 -20.54 -14.53 -6.79
CA ASP A 33 -21.82 -13.86 -7.03
C ASP A 33 -22.69 -14.76 -7.92
N ALA A 34 -23.65 -15.46 -7.32
CA ALA A 34 -24.49 -16.41 -8.03
C ALA A 34 -25.38 -15.76 -9.11
N HIS A 35 -25.70 -14.45 -9.00
CA HIS A 35 -26.49 -13.72 -9.97
C HIS A 35 -25.69 -13.33 -11.22
N LEU A 36 -24.41 -12.93 -11.04
CA LEU A 36 -23.57 -12.44 -12.14
C LEU A 36 -22.48 -13.47 -12.54
N GLN A 37 -22.44 -14.64 -11.88
CA GLN A 37 -21.50 -15.74 -12.15
C GLN A 37 -20.05 -15.27 -12.20
N ARG A 38 -19.64 -14.45 -11.21
CA ARG A 38 -18.28 -13.92 -11.10
C ARG A 38 -17.74 -14.07 -9.69
N ARG A 39 -16.42 -14.12 -9.57
CA ARG A 39 -15.73 -14.07 -8.27
C ARG A 39 -15.71 -12.64 -7.73
N VAL A 40 -15.92 -12.51 -6.42
CA VAL A 40 -15.86 -11.25 -5.67
C VAL A 40 -15.07 -11.45 -4.39
N ALA A 41 -14.46 -10.38 -3.89
CA ALA A 41 -13.98 -10.31 -2.52
C ALA A 41 -15.13 -9.79 -1.64
N LEU A 42 -15.49 -10.55 -0.64
CA LEU A 42 -16.57 -10.23 0.29
C LEU A 42 -15.98 -9.89 1.65
N LYS A 43 -15.97 -8.61 2.01
CA LYS A 43 -15.52 -8.12 3.32
C LYS A 43 -16.70 -8.14 4.26
N VAL A 44 -16.59 -8.88 5.38
CA VAL A 44 -17.68 -9.08 6.35
C VAL A 44 -17.24 -8.56 7.70
N LEU A 45 -17.99 -7.62 8.26
CA LEU A 45 -17.74 -7.04 9.58
C LEU A 45 -17.90 -8.11 10.67
N HIS A 46 -16.97 -8.20 11.62
CA HIS A 46 -17.13 -9.11 12.76
C HIS A 46 -18.34 -8.75 13.59
N ARG A 47 -19.15 -9.73 13.97
CA ARG A 47 -20.42 -9.53 14.73
C ARG A 47 -20.23 -8.76 16.03
N ARG A 48 -19.07 -8.89 16.69
CA ARG A 48 -18.73 -8.12 17.90
C ARG A 48 -18.74 -6.61 17.70
N PHE A 49 -18.55 -6.15 16.47
CA PHE A 49 -18.56 -4.74 16.10
C PHE A 49 -19.88 -4.31 15.42
N ALA A 50 -20.74 -5.26 15.05
CA ALA A 50 -21.98 -4.96 14.32
C ALA A 50 -23.02 -4.21 15.18
N GLN A 51 -22.89 -4.20 16.50
CA GLN A 51 -23.73 -3.43 17.43
C GLN A 51 -23.15 -2.08 17.81
N ASP A 52 -21.88 -1.86 17.48
CA ASP A 52 -21.20 -0.57 17.73
C ASP A 52 -21.44 0.37 16.53
N ARG A 53 -22.21 1.43 16.79
CA ARG A 53 -22.59 2.41 15.76
C ARG A 53 -21.37 3.03 15.07
N GLU A 54 -20.31 3.29 15.80
CA GLU A 54 -19.10 3.91 15.24
C GLU A 54 -18.41 2.99 14.25
N PHE A 55 -18.25 1.69 14.56
CA PHE A 55 -17.69 0.71 13.64
C PHE A 55 -18.57 0.50 12.41
N VAL A 56 -19.88 0.40 12.59
CA VAL A 56 -20.83 0.26 11.47
C VAL A 56 -20.78 1.46 10.54
N GLU A 57 -20.79 2.68 11.07
CA GLU A 57 -20.69 3.90 10.27
C GLU A 57 -19.34 3.99 9.53
N ARG A 58 -18.25 3.62 10.16
CA ARG A 58 -16.94 3.53 9.51
C ARG A 58 -16.98 2.55 8.34
N PHE A 59 -17.49 1.35 8.56
CA PHE A 59 -17.60 0.31 7.55
C PHE A 59 -18.47 0.74 6.35
N ARG A 60 -19.59 1.43 6.61
CA ARG A 60 -20.45 2.00 5.58
C ARG A 60 -19.77 3.10 4.78
N ARG A 61 -19.08 4.02 5.45
CA ARG A 61 -18.35 5.13 4.79
C ARG A 61 -17.22 4.61 3.89
N GLU A 62 -16.52 3.55 4.31
CA GLU A 62 -15.53 2.89 3.47
C GLU A 62 -16.14 2.45 2.13
N ALA A 63 -17.29 1.75 2.18
CA ALA A 63 -17.98 1.34 0.97
C ALA A 63 -18.46 2.53 0.11
N GLU A 64 -19.04 3.56 0.72
CA GLU A 64 -19.55 4.75 0.02
C GLU A 64 -18.45 5.52 -0.71
N SER A 65 -17.31 5.70 -0.06
CA SER A 65 -16.20 6.45 -0.65
C SER A 65 -15.51 5.67 -1.77
N ALA A 66 -15.33 4.37 -1.60
CA ALA A 66 -14.76 3.53 -2.66
C ALA A 66 -15.73 3.38 -3.84
N ALA A 67 -17.06 3.33 -3.61
CA ALA A 67 -18.06 3.18 -4.66
C ALA A 67 -18.08 4.34 -5.67
N GLY A 68 -17.69 5.54 -5.23
CA GLY A 68 -17.58 6.73 -6.11
C GLY A 68 -16.29 6.76 -6.96
N LEU A 69 -15.32 5.89 -6.70
CA LEU A 69 -14.02 5.89 -7.35
C LEU A 69 -13.96 4.82 -8.45
N GLN A 70 -13.95 5.23 -9.71
CA GLN A 70 -13.75 4.33 -10.86
C GLN A 70 -12.39 4.61 -11.50
N HIS A 71 -11.40 3.80 -11.17
CA HIS A 71 -10.04 3.92 -11.68
C HIS A 71 -9.37 2.55 -11.79
N PRO A 72 -8.54 2.28 -12.82
CA PRO A 72 -7.91 0.97 -13.01
C PRO A 72 -7.05 0.51 -11.81
N ASN A 73 -6.47 1.44 -11.07
CA ASN A 73 -5.64 1.14 -9.90
C ASN A 73 -6.38 1.26 -8.56
N ILE A 74 -7.71 1.31 -8.57
CA ILE A 74 -8.55 1.35 -7.36
C ILE A 74 -9.55 0.19 -7.43
N VAL A 75 -9.70 -0.54 -6.33
CA VAL A 75 -10.67 -1.64 -6.23
C VAL A 75 -12.09 -1.12 -6.43
N SER A 76 -12.85 -1.79 -7.29
CA SER A 76 -14.27 -1.44 -7.51
C SER A 76 -15.13 -2.06 -6.41
N VAL A 77 -15.99 -1.27 -5.77
CA VAL A 77 -17.07 -1.74 -4.89
C VAL A 77 -18.29 -2.00 -5.74
N PHE A 78 -18.87 -3.19 -5.59
CA PHE A 78 -20.03 -3.64 -6.37
C PHE A 78 -21.33 -3.53 -5.61
N ASP A 79 -21.29 -3.82 -4.30
CA ASP A 79 -22.49 -3.89 -3.48
C ASP A 79 -22.12 -3.80 -1.99
N ARG A 80 -23.11 -3.49 -1.16
CA ARG A 80 -23.05 -3.57 0.30
C ARG A 80 -24.41 -3.97 0.85
N GLY A 81 -24.42 -4.65 1.99
CA GLY A 81 -25.67 -5.06 2.62
C GLY A 81 -25.51 -5.45 4.07
N GLU A 82 -26.61 -5.90 4.61
CA GLU A 82 -26.71 -6.51 5.94
C GLU A 82 -27.05 -7.98 5.81
N PHE A 83 -26.40 -8.82 6.61
CA PHE A 83 -26.64 -10.25 6.61
C PHE A 83 -26.56 -10.78 8.05
N GLU A 84 -27.66 -11.38 8.52
CA GLU A 84 -27.79 -12.00 9.86
C GLU A 84 -27.25 -11.13 11.01
N GLY A 85 -27.53 -9.82 10.98
CA GLY A 85 -27.14 -8.87 12.01
C GLY A 85 -25.68 -8.44 11.97
N THR A 86 -25.01 -8.62 10.83
CA THR A 86 -23.72 -8.01 10.50
C THR A 86 -23.76 -7.35 9.12
N TYR A 87 -22.67 -6.73 8.67
CA TYR A 87 -22.59 -5.97 7.43
C TYR A 87 -21.55 -6.57 6.51
N TYR A 88 -21.77 -6.47 5.18
CA TYR A 88 -20.81 -6.89 4.18
C TYR A 88 -20.60 -5.82 3.10
N ILE A 89 -19.45 -5.90 2.44
CA ILE A 89 -19.10 -5.14 1.23
C ILE A 89 -18.63 -6.17 0.20
N ALA A 90 -19.28 -6.20 -0.97
CA ALA A 90 -18.84 -6.97 -2.11
C ALA A 90 -18.02 -6.10 -3.05
N MET A 91 -16.80 -6.52 -3.35
CA MET A 91 -15.85 -5.75 -4.17
C MET A 91 -15.16 -6.65 -5.19
N GLN A 92 -14.48 -6.03 -6.12
CA GLN A 92 -13.66 -6.71 -7.11
C GLN A 92 -12.67 -7.67 -6.43
N TYR A 93 -12.68 -8.92 -6.84
CA TYR A 93 -11.62 -9.87 -6.51
C TYR A 93 -10.45 -9.66 -7.46
N ILE A 94 -9.27 -9.49 -6.90
CA ILE A 94 -8.01 -9.33 -7.64
C ILE A 94 -7.14 -10.53 -7.27
N GLU A 95 -6.78 -11.31 -8.28
CA GLU A 95 -5.94 -12.49 -8.12
C GLU A 95 -4.46 -12.09 -8.24
N GLY A 96 -3.74 -12.15 -7.12
CA GLY A 96 -2.34 -11.79 -7.08
C GLY A 96 -1.80 -11.62 -5.67
N PRO A 97 -0.48 -11.46 -5.53
CA PRO A 97 0.16 -11.16 -4.27
C PRO A 97 -0.11 -9.71 -3.84
N THR A 98 -0.02 -9.44 -2.54
CA THR A 98 0.07 -8.07 -2.05
C THR A 98 1.45 -7.47 -2.38
N LEU A 99 1.52 -6.14 -2.48
CA LEU A 99 2.80 -5.45 -2.65
C LEU A 99 3.76 -5.76 -1.48
N LYS A 100 3.23 -6.00 -0.27
CA LYS A 100 4.03 -6.47 0.87
C LYS A 100 4.75 -7.78 0.57
N GLN A 101 4.05 -8.76 0.01
CA GLN A 101 4.62 -10.05 -0.39
C GLN A 101 5.65 -9.92 -1.52
N LEU A 102 5.46 -8.96 -2.45
CA LEU A 102 6.46 -8.68 -3.49
C LEU A 102 7.71 -8.03 -2.89
N ILE A 103 7.58 -7.09 -1.97
CA ILE A 103 8.69 -6.48 -1.24
C ILE A 103 9.50 -7.54 -0.49
N GLU A 104 8.83 -8.48 0.18
CA GLU A 104 9.48 -9.58 0.91
C GLU A 104 10.24 -10.57 0.00
N ARG A 105 9.82 -10.70 -1.25
CA ARG A 105 10.53 -11.48 -2.29
C ARG A 105 11.73 -10.73 -2.86
N GLY A 106 11.79 -9.42 -2.67
CA GLY A 106 12.78 -8.51 -3.21
C GLY A 106 12.36 -7.91 -4.55
N LEU A 107 12.42 -6.60 -4.65
CA LEU A 107 12.17 -5.82 -5.87
C LEU A 107 13.45 -5.12 -6.31
N THR A 108 13.65 -4.99 -7.61
CA THR A 108 14.64 -4.03 -8.13
C THR A 108 14.13 -2.60 -7.93
N PRO A 109 15.01 -1.58 -7.93
CA PRO A 109 14.58 -0.19 -7.84
C PRO A 109 13.58 0.21 -8.94
N GLU A 110 13.74 -0.32 -10.14
CA GLU A 110 12.87 -0.07 -11.29
C GLU A 110 11.47 -0.65 -11.07
N GLU A 111 11.39 -1.91 -10.61
CA GLU A 111 10.13 -2.56 -10.25
C GLU A 111 9.44 -1.83 -9.10
N ALA A 112 10.18 -1.47 -8.04
CA ALA A 112 9.65 -0.71 -6.92
C ALA A 112 9.03 0.63 -7.38
N VAL A 113 9.72 1.37 -8.24
CA VAL A 113 9.21 2.65 -8.78
C VAL A 113 7.98 2.42 -9.67
N ALA A 114 7.97 1.34 -10.50
CA ALA A 114 6.82 1.02 -11.35
C ALA A 114 5.55 0.76 -10.54
N GLU A 115 5.66 0.01 -9.43
CA GLU A 115 4.53 -0.26 -8.53
C GLU A 115 4.07 1.01 -7.80
N ILE A 116 5.01 1.77 -7.22
CA ILE A 116 4.68 3.00 -6.50
C ILE A 116 4.06 4.06 -7.43
N ARG A 117 4.46 4.10 -8.67
CA ARG A 117 3.84 4.99 -9.67
C ARG A 117 2.35 4.69 -9.84
N GLN A 118 1.97 3.42 -9.92
CA GLN A 118 0.58 3.01 -10.02
C GLN A 118 -0.22 3.34 -8.74
N VAL A 119 0.38 3.18 -7.55
CA VAL A 119 -0.22 3.60 -6.28
C VAL A 119 -0.44 5.12 -6.24
N LEU A 120 0.52 5.90 -6.76
CA LEU A 120 0.39 7.35 -6.89
C LEU A 120 -0.71 7.77 -7.88
N GLU A 121 -0.92 7.02 -8.98
CA GLU A 121 -2.04 7.24 -9.91
C GLU A 121 -3.39 7.03 -9.22
N ALA A 122 -3.52 5.98 -8.40
CA ALA A 122 -4.69 5.74 -7.58
C ALA A 122 -4.92 6.88 -6.58
N ALA A 123 -3.88 7.27 -5.83
CA ALA A 123 -3.95 8.37 -4.87
C ALA A 123 -4.31 9.70 -5.54
N ARG A 124 -3.70 10.01 -6.71
CA ARG A 124 -4.02 11.19 -7.52
C ARG A 124 -5.50 11.27 -7.84
N PHE A 125 -6.07 10.16 -8.33
CA PHE A 125 -7.48 10.10 -8.69
C PHE A 125 -8.38 10.31 -7.46
N ALA A 126 -8.10 9.63 -6.35
CA ALA A 126 -8.84 9.77 -5.11
C ALA A 126 -8.79 11.22 -4.56
N HIS A 127 -7.59 11.82 -4.52
CA HIS A 127 -7.38 13.18 -4.03
C HIS A 127 -8.12 14.23 -4.86
N ARG A 128 -8.18 14.07 -6.20
CA ARG A 128 -8.95 14.95 -7.09
C ARG A 128 -10.46 14.85 -6.83
N ASN A 129 -10.94 13.73 -6.30
CA ASN A 129 -12.31 13.52 -5.87
C ASN A 129 -12.55 13.86 -4.39
N GLY A 130 -11.60 14.50 -3.72
CA GLY A 130 -11.73 14.90 -2.31
C GLY A 130 -11.60 13.75 -1.31
N ILE A 131 -11.11 12.59 -1.74
CA ILE A 131 -10.96 11.40 -0.90
C ILE A 131 -9.50 11.18 -0.55
N VAL A 132 -9.21 11.10 0.77
CA VAL A 132 -7.91 10.76 1.33
C VAL A 132 -7.97 9.32 1.87
N HIS A 133 -6.98 8.51 1.56
CA HIS A 133 -6.97 7.07 1.90
C HIS A 133 -6.73 6.82 3.40
N ARG A 134 -5.80 7.55 4.02
CA ARG A 134 -5.47 7.54 5.46
C ARG A 134 -4.84 6.25 6.03
N ASP A 135 -4.87 5.12 5.33
CA ASP A 135 -4.28 3.84 5.75
C ASP A 135 -3.53 3.16 4.59
N LEU A 136 -2.75 3.94 3.81
CA LEU A 136 -1.91 3.39 2.76
C LEU A 136 -0.76 2.58 3.35
N LYS A 137 -0.70 1.31 2.94
CA LYS A 137 0.34 0.35 3.31
C LYS A 137 0.43 -0.74 2.24
N PRO A 138 1.55 -1.45 2.12
CA PRO A 138 1.73 -2.40 1.02
C PRO A 138 0.81 -3.63 1.11
N GLN A 139 0.21 -3.91 2.26
CA GLN A 139 -0.83 -4.94 2.41
C GLN A 139 -2.14 -4.56 1.72
N ASN A 140 -2.42 -3.25 1.56
CA ASN A 140 -3.62 -2.72 0.91
C ASN A 140 -3.40 -2.46 -0.59
N VAL A 141 -2.33 -3.00 -1.18
CA VAL A 141 -2.06 -2.95 -2.62
C VAL A 141 -1.90 -4.38 -3.11
N ILE A 142 -2.74 -4.80 -4.05
CA ILE A 142 -2.66 -6.12 -4.69
C ILE A 142 -2.14 -5.94 -6.11
N VAL A 143 -1.18 -6.74 -6.52
CA VAL A 143 -0.62 -6.71 -7.88
C VAL A 143 -1.12 -7.95 -8.61
N ASP A 144 -1.86 -7.75 -9.69
CA ASP A 144 -2.41 -8.85 -10.48
C ASP A 144 -1.35 -9.53 -11.37
N GLY A 145 -1.76 -10.59 -12.08
CA GLY A 145 -0.87 -11.37 -12.95
C GLY A 145 -0.33 -10.59 -14.16
N GLU A 146 -0.88 -9.42 -14.49
CA GLU A 146 -0.42 -8.52 -15.56
C GLU A 146 0.50 -7.39 -15.03
N GLY A 147 0.81 -7.39 -13.71
CA GLY A 147 1.63 -6.36 -13.07
C GLY A 147 0.86 -5.06 -12.77
N LYS A 148 -0.45 -5.14 -12.67
CA LYS A 148 -1.29 -3.99 -12.35
C LYS A 148 -1.50 -3.91 -10.84
N ALA A 149 -0.99 -2.84 -10.22
CA ALA A 149 -1.23 -2.55 -8.82
C ALA A 149 -2.64 -1.95 -8.62
N VAL A 150 -3.39 -2.51 -7.68
CA VAL A 150 -4.74 -2.06 -7.32
C VAL A 150 -4.80 -1.79 -5.82
N VAL A 151 -5.12 -0.56 -5.45
CA VAL A 151 -5.27 -0.11 -4.08
C VAL A 151 -6.64 -0.53 -3.55
N THR A 152 -6.65 -1.16 -2.38
CA THR A 152 -7.85 -1.61 -1.67
C THR A 152 -8.02 -0.84 -0.36
N ASP A 153 -9.15 -1.02 0.32
CA ASP A 153 -9.39 -0.54 1.68
C ASP A 153 -9.16 0.98 1.85
N PHE A 154 -9.86 1.80 1.05
CA PHE A 154 -9.87 3.25 1.23
C PHE A 154 -10.38 3.59 2.62
N GLY A 155 -9.44 3.77 3.56
CA GLY A 155 -9.65 3.86 5.00
C GLY A 155 -10.23 5.19 5.46
N ILE A 156 -11.52 5.39 5.25
CA ILE A 156 -12.24 6.52 5.83
C ILE A 156 -12.40 6.36 7.36
N ALA A 157 -12.00 5.22 7.87
CA ALA A 157 -12.30 4.75 9.22
C ALA A 157 -11.37 5.27 10.32
N ARG A 158 -10.34 6.06 10.03
CA ARG A 158 -9.50 6.67 11.07
C ARG A 158 -9.80 8.15 11.23
N ALA A 159 -11.00 8.48 11.69
CA ALA A 159 -11.28 9.78 12.25
C ALA A 159 -10.77 9.78 13.71
N GLY A 160 -9.63 10.43 13.92
CA GLY A 160 -9.18 10.84 15.25
C GLY A 160 -8.24 9.86 15.96
N VAL A 161 -7.15 10.42 16.42
CA VAL A 161 -6.08 9.87 17.27
C VAL A 161 -6.55 9.49 18.68
N SER A 162 -7.87 9.54 18.98
CA SER A 162 -8.41 9.16 20.29
C SER A 162 -8.08 7.72 20.71
N GLU A 163 -7.68 6.84 19.77
CA GLU A 163 -7.37 5.44 20.09
C GLU A 163 -5.94 5.21 20.59
N ILE A 164 -4.99 6.11 20.29
CA ILE A 164 -3.62 5.99 20.83
C ILE A 164 -3.63 6.38 22.33
N THR A 165 -4.56 7.23 22.77
CA THR A 165 -4.51 7.84 24.10
C THR A 165 -5.42 7.18 25.14
N GLN A 166 -6.48 6.48 24.76
CA GLN A 166 -7.43 5.91 25.72
C GLN A 166 -7.16 4.47 26.15
N THR A 167 -6.51 3.65 25.32
CA THR A 167 -6.26 2.23 25.63
C THR A 167 -4.79 1.82 25.68
N GLY A 168 -3.87 2.73 25.34
CA GLY A 168 -2.43 2.41 25.29
C GLY A 168 -2.05 1.40 24.17
N SER A 169 -3.01 0.96 23.36
CA SER A 169 -2.78 0.07 22.24
C SER A 169 -3.09 0.76 20.91
N VAL A 170 -2.08 0.91 20.07
CA VAL A 170 -2.23 1.39 18.69
C VAL A 170 -2.88 0.26 17.89
N MET A 171 -4.14 0.43 17.49
CA MET A 171 -4.81 -0.53 16.62
C MET A 171 -4.31 -0.36 15.18
N GLY A 172 -3.46 -1.28 14.71
CA GLY A 172 -2.89 -1.28 13.36
C GLY A 172 -1.38 -1.14 13.33
N THR A 173 -0.81 -1.12 12.13
CA THR A 173 0.65 -1.08 11.91
C THR A 173 1.12 0.38 11.85
N PRO A 174 1.83 0.92 12.85
CA PRO A 174 2.20 2.34 12.92
C PRO A 174 3.31 2.73 11.94
N HIS A 175 3.90 1.76 11.26
CA HIS A 175 5.07 1.97 10.40
C HIS A 175 4.82 2.90 9.21
N TYR A 176 3.55 3.06 8.77
CA TYR A 176 3.17 3.87 7.61
C TYR A 176 2.42 5.15 7.98
N LEU A 177 2.23 5.42 9.27
CA LEU A 177 1.58 6.65 9.74
C LEU A 177 2.41 7.88 9.40
N SER A 178 1.76 8.93 8.91
CA SER A 178 2.41 10.23 8.77
C SER A 178 2.63 10.88 10.14
N PRO A 179 3.59 11.82 10.27
CA PRO A 179 3.84 12.56 11.50
C PRO A 179 2.59 13.22 12.07
N GLU A 180 1.78 13.85 11.23
CA GLU A 180 0.52 14.48 11.61
C GLU A 180 -0.52 13.47 12.11
N GLN A 181 -0.61 12.28 11.49
CA GLN A 181 -1.47 11.21 11.99
C GLN A 181 -1.02 10.73 13.37
N ALA A 182 0.30 10.55 13.58
CA ALA A 182 0.84 10.12 14.86
C ALA A 182 0.60 11.16 15.98
N GLN A 183 0.44 12.43 15.63
CA GLN A 183 0.20 13.54 16.56
C GLN A 183 -1.29 13.91 16.70
N GLY A 184 -2.16 13.35 15.88
CA GLY A 184 -3.58 13.65 15.93
C GLY A 184 -4.00 14.91 15.20
N PHE A 185 -3.17 15.40 14.33
CA PHE A 185 -3.49 16.55 13.49
C PHE A 185 -4.32 16.15 12.26
N ASP A 186 -4.80 17.14 11.53
CA ASP A 186 -5.60 16.92 10.33
C ASP A 186 -4.83 16.15 9.26
N VAL A 187 -5.49 15.13 8.72
CA VAL A 187 -4.96 14.25 7.69
C VAL A 187 -5.40 14.74 6.32
N THR A 188 -4.45 15.00 5.45
CA THR A 188 -4.68 15.53 4.10
C THR A 188 -4.10 14.59 3.02
N ALA A 189 -4.28 14.96 1.76
CA ALA A 189 -3.64 14.26 0.63
C ALA A 189 -2.11 14.11 0.80
N VAL A 190 -1.45 15.10 1.42
CA VAL A 190 0.00 15.08 1.67
C VAL A 190 0.38 14.01 2.70
N SER A 191 -0.53 13.63 3.60
CA SER A 191 -0.34 12.52 4.53
C SER A 191 -0.26 11.17 3.80
N ASP A 192 -1.12 10.93 2.80
CA ASP A 192 -1.04 9.75 1.94
C ASP A 192 0.28 9.70 1.17
N LEU A 193 0.78 10.85 0.68
CA LEU A 193 2.06 10.92 -0.02
C LEU A 193 3.24 10.56 0.88
N TYR A 194 3.19 10.89 2.18
CA TYR A 194 4.15 10.41 3.16
C TYR A 194 4.10 8.89 3.30
N SER A 195 2.90 8.31 3.48
CA SER A 195 2.72 6.85 3.59
C SER A 195 3.24 6.13 2.34
N ILE A 196 2.99 6.68 1.13
CA ILE A 196 3.55 6.16 -0.12
C ILE A 196 5.08 6.27 -0.12
N GLY A 197 5.65 7.34 0.43
CA GLY A 197 7.09 7.49 0.64
C GLY A 197 7.67 6.39 1.54
N VAL A 198 6.96 5.99 2.60
CA VAL A 198 7.34 4.86 3.47
C VAL A 198 7.28 3.54 2.70
N ILE A 199 6.25 3.32 1.89
CA ILE A 199 6.13 2.12 1.04
C ILE A 199 7.27 2.06 0.02
N LEU A 200 7.59 3.18 -0.63
CA LEU A 200 8.73 3.27 -1.56
C LEU A 200 10.06 2.95 -0.85
N TYR A 201 10.28 3.53 0.34
CA TYR A 201 11.47 3.24 1.14
C TYR A 201 11.60 1.73 1.40
N GLU A 202 10.51 1.10 1.85
CA GLU A 202 10.48 -0.34 2.13
C GLU A 202 10.69 -1.17 0.86
N ALA A 203 10.06 -0.79 -0.26
CA ALA A 203 10.23 -1.48 -1.54
C ALA A 203 11.68 -1.42 -2.06
N LEU A 204 12.38 -0.31 -1.82
CA LEU A 204 13.78 -0.13 -2.23
C LEU A 204 14.79 -0.82 -1.30
N THR A 205 14.45 -1.01 0.00
CA THR A 205 15.41 -1.45 1.03
C THR A 205 15.08 -2.79 1.67
N GLY A 206 13.87 -3.31 1.46
CA GLY A 206 13.33 -4.50 2.12
C GLY A 206 12.92 -4.29 3.58
N ARG A 207 13.06 -3.07 4.13
CA ARG A 207 12.70 -2.75 5.53
C ARG A 207 12.06 -1.36 5.65
N VAL A 208 11.23 -1.19 6.66
CA VAL A 208 10.61 0.09 6.98
C VAL A 208 11.66 1.10 7.51
N PRO A 209 11.43 2.43 7.34
CA PRO A 209 12.40 3.44 7.80
C PRO A 209 12.59 3.49 9.32
N PHE A 210 11.58 3.07 10.08
CA PHE A 210 11.60 3.12 11.54
C PHE A 210 11.04 1.84 12.14
N GLU A 211 11.81 1.25 13.05
CA GLU A 211 11.43 0.09 13.87
C GLU A 211 11.68 0.41 15.34
N ALA A 212 10.85 -0.14 16.23
CA ALA A 212 11.02 -0.04 17.69
C ALA A 212 10.21 -1.14 18.39
N ASP A 213 10.47 -1.34 19.69
CA ASP A 213 9.85 -2.39 20.51
C ASP A 213 8.36 -2.16 20.80
N SER A 214 7.84 -0.96 20.52
CA SER A 214 6.42 -0.65 20.71
C SER A 214 5.87 0.22 19.58
N ALA A 215 4.57 0.07 19.34
CA ALA A 215 3.84 0.87 18.35
C ALA A 215 3.94 2.39 18.63
N VAL A 216 3.93 2.78 19.91
CA VAL A 216 4.09 4.18 20.34
C VAL A 216 5.50 4.68 20.00
N ALA A 217 6.54 3.87 20.25
CA ALA A 217 7.91 4.26 19.93
C ALA A 217 8.13 4.39 18.41
N VAL A 218 7.49 3.54 17.57
CA VAL A 218 7.50 3.71 16.11
C VAL A 218 6.82 5.01 15.73
N ALA A 219 5.63 5.32 16.28
CA ALA A 219 4.91 6.55 16.00
C ALA A 219 5.75 7.79 16.38
N MET A 220 6.45 7.77 17.53
CA MET A 220 7.35 8.86 17.94
C MET A 220 8.53 9.05 16.96
N LYS A 221 9.08 7.96 16.42
CA LYS A 221 10.11 8.03 15.38
C LYS A 221 9.57 8.62 14.08
N GLN A 222 8.31 8.32 13.70
CA GLN A 222 7.67 8.97 12.55
C GLN A 222 7.63 10.50 12.72
N VAL A 223 7.39 10.99 13.95
CA VAL A 223 7.34 12.42 14.24
C VAL A 223 8.70 13.10 14.18
N SER A 224 9.74 12.49 14.75
CA SER A 224 10.98 13.21 15.05
C SER A 224 12.26 12.67 14.40
N GLN A 225 12.32 11.39 14.04
CA GLN A 225 13.56 10.79 13.55
C GLN A 225 13.71 10.93 12.03
N THR A 226 14.88 11.40 11.56
CA THR A 226 15.23 11.37 10.14
C THR A 226 15.57 9.94 9.73
N PRO A 227 15.01 9.42 8.60
CA PRO A 227 15.31 8.08 8.15
C PRO A 227 16.74 7.99 7.57
N GLN A 228 17.30 6.78 7.60
CA GLN A 228 18.54 6.48 6.90
C GLN A 228 18.31 6.56 5.38
N ARG A 229 19.29 7.01 4.60
CA ARG A 229 19.16 7.04 3.14
C ARG A 229 19.03 5.63 2.56
N PRO A 230 18.09 5.35 1.64
CA PRO A 230 17.94 4.05 1.00
C PRO A 230 19.24 3.51 0.38
N SER A 231 20.05 4.36 -0.28
CA SER A 231 21.32 3.96 -0.91
C SER A 231 22.38 3.46 0.08
N SER A 232 22.31 3.85 1.35
CA SER A 232 23.20 3.33 2.39
C SER A 232 22.86 1.89 2.81
N ILE A 233 21.69 1.39 2.40
CA ILE A 233 21.19 0.04 2.67
C ILE A 233 21.25 -0.81 1.41
N ASN A 234 20.76 -0.26 0.29
CA ASN A 234 20.75 -0.88 -1.02
C ASN A 234 21.53 -0.02 -2.01
N HIS A 235 22.76 -0.42 -2.30
CA HIS A 235 23.67 0.29 -3.21
C HIS A 235 23.20 0.39 -4.67
N ARG A 236 22.09 -0.31 -5.04
CA ARG A 236 21.45 -0.16 -6.36
C ARG A 236 20.58 1.10 -6.43
N VAL A 237 20.23 1.70 -5.30
CA VAL A 237 19.43 2.93 -5.25
C VAL A 237 20.31 4.12 -5.60
N SER A 238 19.88 4.89 -6.62
CA SER A 238 20.60 6.07 -7.06
C SER A 238 20.47 7.24 -6.06
N PRO A 239 21.43 8.18 -6.03
CA PRO A 239 21.29 9.41 -5.24
C PRO A 239 20.04 10.23 -5.59
N ALA A 240 19.58 10.15 -6.84
CA ALA A 240 18.35 10.81 -7.27
C ALA A 240 17.11 10.17 -6.61
N LEU A 241 17.03 8.83 -6.54
CA LEU A 241 15.96 8.14 -5.81
C LEU A 241 16.04 8.41 -4.30
N ASP A 242 17.25 8.48 -3.71
CA ASP A 242 17.41 8.92 -2.31
C ASP A 242 16.75 10.28 -2.07
N ALA A 243 17.02 11.26 -2.93
CA ALA A 243 16.46 12.61 -2.79
C ALA A 243 14.93 12.59 -2.86
N VAL A 244 14.34 11.77 -3.74
CA VAL A 244 12.89 11.61 -3.85
C VAL A 244 12.31 11.02 -2.58
N VAL A 245 12.88 9.92 -2.06
CA VAL A 245 12.41 9.28 -0.84
C VAL A 245 12.53 10.20 0.37
N MET A 246 13.70 10.84 0.54
CA MET A 246 13.95 11.74 1.66
C MET A 246 12.99 12.94 1.67
N ARG A 247 12.65 13.48 0.48
CA ARG A 247 11.63 14.52 0.35
C ARG A 247 10.23 14.01 0.71
N ALA A 248 9.83 12.83 0.24
CA ALA A 248 8.54 12.25 0.59
C ALA A 248 8.40 12.02 2.11
N LEU A 249 9.51 11.70 2.80
CA LEU A 249 9.58 11.43 4.24
C LEU A 249 9.94 12.67 5.09
N ALA A 250 9.93 13.88 4.53
CA ALA A 250 10.09 15.11 5.29
C ALA A 250 9.01 15.21 6.39
N LYS A 251 9.39 15.72 7.57
CA LYS A 251 8.49 15.75 8.73
C LYS A 251 7.41 16.81 8.59
N GLU A 252 7.81 17.97 8.11
CA GLU A 252 6.88 19.07 7.84
C GLU A 252 6.11 18.81 6.52
N PRO A 253 4.77 18.80 6.54
CA PRO A 253 3.97 18.55 5.34
C PRO A 253 4.31 19.48 4.16
N GLY A 254 4.66 20.75 4.44
CA GLY A 254 5.02 21.75 3.42
C GLY A 254 6.32 21.46 2.67
N GLU A 255 7.21 20.64 3.22
CA GLU A 255 8.48 20.25 2.61
C GLU A 255 8.37 19.03 1.68
N ARG A 256 7.23 18.29 1.77
CA ARG A 256 6.96 17.10 0.97
C ARG A 256 6.52 17.44 -0.45
N PHE A 257 6.21 16.43 -1.23
CA PHE A 257 5.46 16.59 -2.47
C PHE A 257 4.05 17.08 -2.15
N GLN A 258 3.59 18.12 -2.83
CA GLN A 258 2.27 18.71 -2.60
C GLN A 258 1.17 18.05 -3.46
N SER A 259 1.54 17.19 -4.41
CA SER A 259 0.63 16.42 -5.24
C SER A 259 1.27 15.10 -5.68
N ALA A 260 0.44 14.11 -6.00
CA ALA A 260 0.90 12.87 -6.60
C ALA A 260 1.55 13.12 -7.98
N ASP A 261 1.08 14.10 -8.76
CA ASP A 261 1.71 14.47 -10.03
C ASP A 261 3.17 14.92 -9.85
N ALA A 262 3.45 15.75 -8.83
CA ALA A 262 4.81 16.18 -8.53
C ALA A 262 5.70 15.02 -8.06
N PHE A 263 5.15 14.07 -7.32
CA PHE A 263 5.88 12.88 -6.87
C PHE A 263 6.20 11.96 -8.05
N ILE A 264 5.22 11.66 -8.92
CA ILE A 264 5.41 10.87 -10.15
C ILE A 264 6.50 11.49 -11.03
N ALA A 265 6.43 12.80 -11.27
CA ALA A 265 7.41 13.50 -12.09
C ALA A 265 8.83 13.39 -11.51
N ALA A 266 8.99 13.44 -10.19
CA ALA A 266 10.27 13.26 -9.51
C ALA A 266 10.80 11.83 -9.63
N LEU A 267 9.95 10.81 -9.51
CA LEU A 267 10.32 9.40 -9.75
C LEU A 267 10.78 9.18 -11.18
N ASP A 268 10.00 9.68 -12.16
CA ASP A 268 10.33 9.55 -13.59
C ASP A 268 11.65 10.27 -13.94
N ALA A 269 11.97 11.38 -13.26
CA ALA A 269 13.25 12.08 -13.43
C ALA A 269 14.41 11.28 -12.82
N ALA A 270 14.22 10.73 -11.62
CA ALA A 270 15.25 9.96 -10.92
C ALA A 270 15.65 8.66 -11.65
N LEU A 271 14.71 8.03 -12.38
CA LEU A 271 15.02 6.86 -13.21
C LEU A 271 15.77 7.21 -14.51
N ARG A 272 15.67 8.47 -15.00
CA ARG A 272 16.38 8.91 -16.21
C ARG A 272 17.83 9.33 -15.94
N GLU A 273 18.17 9.68 -14.70
CA GLU A 273 19.55 9.97 -14.34
C GLU A 273 20.36 8.66 -14.35
N PRO A 274 21.46 8.56 -15.13
CA PRO A 274 22.30 7.38 -15.12
C PRO A 274 22.87 7.20 -13.72
N GLY A 275 22.47 6.07 -13.07
CA GLY A 275 23.05 5.68 -11.79
C GLY A 275 24.57 5.58 -11.92
N VAL A 276 25.30 5.96 -10.88
CA VAL A 276 26.78 5.88 -10.79
C VAL A 276 27.32 4.44 -10.98
N GLY A 277 26.47 3.48 -11.35
CA GLY A 277 26.80 2.07 -11.56
C GLY A 277 26.80 1.57 -13.02
N SER A 278 26.42 2.38 -14.01
CA SER A 278 26.60 2.01 -15.43
C SER A 278 28.00 2.41 -15.96
N GLY A 279 29.02 1.96 -15.26
CA GLY A 279 30.34 1.84 -15.86
C GLY A 279 30.24 0.75 -16.92
N THR A 280 30.05 1.14 -18.17
CA THR A 280 30.38 0.32 -19.32
C THR A 280 31.80 -0.18 -19.12
N ALA A 281 31.97 -1.42 -18.65
CA ALA A 281 33.22 -2.12 -18.83
C ALA A 281 33.42 -2.19 -20.36
N ALA A 282 34.19 -1.24 -20.87
CA ALA A 282 34.75 -1.35 -22.20
C ALA A 282 35.52 -2.68 -22.19
N PHE A 283 34.99 -3.68 -22.84
CA PHE A 283 35.73 -4.88 -23.21
C PHE A 283 36.88 -4.38 -24.07
N ALA A 284 38.04 -4.19 -23.48
CA ALA A 284 39.27 -4.06 -24.18
C ALA A 284 39.45 -5.38 -24.94
N ALA A 285 39.33 -5.32 -26.25
CA ALA A 285 39.61 -6.44 -27.14
C ALA A 285 41.04 -6.92 -26.85
N LEU A 286 41.17 -8.15 -26.38
CA LEU A 286 42.47 -8.82 -26.26
C LEU A 286 43.09 -8.90 -27.67
N PRO A 287 44.41 -8.58 -27.84
CA PRO A 287 45.05 -8.69 -29.12
C PRO A 287 45.06 -10.18 -29.57
N PRO A 288 45.05 -10.46 -30.86
CA PRO A 288 45.01 -11.83 -31.37
C PRO A 288 46.28 -12.57 -30.95
N VAL A 289 46.10 -13.76 -30.39
CA VAL A 289 47.18 -14.70 -30.10
C VAL A 289 47.81 -15.15 -31.41
N VAL A 290 49.07 -14.74 -31.66
CA VAL A 290 49.86 -15.23 -32.77
C VAL A 290 50.25 -16.68 -32.47
N ALA A 291 49.77 -17.61 -33.30
CA ALA A 291 50.16 -19.00 -33.22
C ALA A 291 51.62 -19.15 -33.62
N VAL A 292 52.45 -19.68 -32.72
CA VAL A 292 53.84 -20.08 -33.04
C VAL A 292 53.80 -21.48 -33.66
N PRO A 293 54.40 -21.68 -34.86
CA PRO A 293 54.46 -23.03 -35.44
C PRO A 293 55.45 -23.88 -34.66
N LEU A 294 55.03 -25.11 -34.35
CA LEU A 294 55.90 -26.19 -33.84
C LEU A 294 56.85 -26.58 -34.97
N GLN A 295 58.16 -26.44 -34.74
CA GLN A 295 59.19 -27.07 -35.55
C GLN A 295 59.41 -28.51 -35.06
N GLU A 296 59.63 -29.40 -36.04
CA GLU A 296 59.92 -30.84 -35.92
C GLU A 296 61.11 -31.19 -35.00
#